data_2a9063839cfeb0362f10583e9979470d
#
_entry.id   2a9063839cfeb0362f10583e9979470d
#
_cell.length_a   1.000
_cell.length_b   1.000
_cell.length_c   1.000
_cell.angle_alpha   90.00
_cell.angle_beta   90.00
_cell.angle_gamma   90.00
#
_symmetry.space_group_name_H-M   'P 1'
#
loop_
_entity.id
_entity.type
_entity.pdbx_description
1 polymer ?
#
loop_
_entity_poly.entity_id
_entity_poly.type
_entity_poly.pdbx_seq_one_letter_code
_entity_poly.pdbx_strand_id
1 'polypeptide(L)'
;MAKIFYGVAGEGRGHATRVRAVVEQLRAEHSVTIFAPDDAFDLLAPLYADTEVRVVRIPGLRFEYNADQAMSLWRTTTGAFSYVATLPALIDRLERAIDEGQPDLVVTDFEPAIARAAVRRGVPFVSLDHQHFLVVSDFSHLPKLLQVRAAFLGTVVELFYKGQETTIVSSFFFPDLRPGLGHVVTVGPMLRPQILRAARSHGEHLVVYVRKFGSERLLEALQSSGREVRFYGLGARPSVGNIHFHPIEERRFVEDLASAHALVTTAGNQLLGEALYLQKPVLAFPEPNNSEQLVHGHLLEREGTGEWADFERVSPRTMRGFLSRVEHYRSRIVPERMNGNAAALAELRRHLPAAPPPPLPRGA
;
A
#
# COMPACT_ATOMS: atom_id res chain seq x y z
N MET A 1 5.17 -8.79 27.04
CA MET A 1 4.51 -9.03 25.72
C MET A 1 3.30 -8.13 25.67
N ALA A 2 3.29 -7.14 24.76
CA ALA A 2 2.19 -6.21 24.60
C ALA A 2 1.06 -6.82 23.75
N LYS A 3 -0.15 -6.29 23.90
CA LYS A 3 -1.31 -6.62 23.07
C LYS A 3 -1.55 -5.50 22.07
N ILE A 4 -1.57 -5.82 20.80
CA ILE A 4 -1.74 -4.83 19.72
C ILE A 4 -3.00 -5.16 18.93
N PHE A 5 -3.88 -4.16 18.78
CA PHE A 5 -4.98 -4.23 17.85
C PHE A 5 -4.60 -3.50 16.56
N TYR A 6 -4.80 -4.12 15.42
CA TYR A 6 -4.42 -3.58 14.12
C TYR A 6 -5.65 -3.51 13.20
N GLY A 7 -6.14 -2.31 12.91
CA GLY A 7 -7.18 -2.09 11.92
C GLY A 7 -6.60 -1.90 10.53
N VAL A 8 -7.23 -2.47 9.53
CA VAL A 8 -6.81 -2.35 8.13
C VAL A 8 -7.96 -2.00 7.22
N ALA A 9 -7.74 -1.08 6.28
CA ALA A 9 -8.71 -0.80 5.22
C ALA A 9 -8.89 -2.02 4.31
N GLY A 10 -10.12 -2.23 3.84
CA GLY A 10 -10.51 -3.46 3.15
C GLY A 10 -10.21 -3.51 1.67
N GLU A 11 -10.04 -2.37 1.03
CA GLU A 11 -9.98 -2.31 -0.41
C GLU A 11 -8.56 -2.50 -0.97
N GLY A 12 -8.46 -3.49 -1.85
CA GLY A 12 -7.23 -3.80 -2.56
C GLY A 12 -6.19 -4.53 -1.70
N ARG A 13 -5.21 -5.10 -2.38
CA ARG A 13 -4.16 -5.90 -1.72
C ARG A 13 -3.08 -5.07 -1.05
N GLY A 14 -2.97 -3.77 -1.36
CA GLY A 14 -1.90 -2.90 -0.87
C GLY A 14 -1.89 -2.75 0.65
N HIS A 15 -3.05 -2.46 1.26
CA HIS A 15 -3.22 -2.36 2.70
C HIS A 15 -2.89 -3.69 3.41
N ALA A 16 -3.50 -4.78 2.97
CA ALA A 16 -3.26 -6.09 3.55
C ALA A 16 -1.78 -6.52 3.44
N THR A 17 -1.11 -6.21 2.32
CA THR A 17 0.32 -6.48 2.13
C THR A 17 1.18 -5.67 3.10
N ARG A 18 0.85 -4.39 3.30
CA ARG A 18 1.54 -3.51 4.26
C ARG A 18 1.36 -4.00 5.69
N VAL A 19 0.11 -4.28 6.10
CA VAL A 19 -0.19 -4.82 7.43
C VAL A 19 0.55 -6.14 7.67
N ARG A 20 0.54 -7.05 6.71
CA ARG A 20 1.31 -8.30 6.78
C ARG A 20 2.80 -8.03 7.04
N ALA A 21 3.42 -7.10 6.33
CA ALA A 21 4.83 -6.78 6.50
C ALA A 21 5.18 -6.34 7.93
N VAL A 22 4.27 -5.60 8.57
CA VAL A 22 4.43 -5.13 9.95
C VAL A 22 4.11 -6.24 10.96
N VAL A 23 2.99 -6.94 10.77
CA VAL A 23 2.52 -7.99 11.69
C VAL A 23 3.50 -9.15 11.75
N GLU A 24 4.14 -9.55 10.64
CA GLU A 24 5.16 -10.61 10.64
C GLU A 24 6.35 -10.32 11.59
N GLN A 25 6.60 -9.07 11.88
CA GLN A 25 7.64 -8.69 12.83
C GLN A 25 7.10 -8.48 14.24
N LEU A 26 5.91 -7.87 14.39
CA LEU A 26 5.30 -7.64 15.69
C LEU A 26 4.92 -8.95 16.41
N ARG A 27 4.40 -9.93 15.68
CA ARG A 27 3.94 -11.22 16.25
C ARG A 27 5.05 -12.05 16.90
N ALA A 28 6.29 -11.77 16.61
CA ALA A 28 7.42 -12.43 17.26
C ALA A 28 7.59 -12.04 18.74
N GLU A 29 7.14 -10.85 19.11
CA GLU A 29 7.36 -10.27 20.44
C GLU A 29 6.03 -9.90 21.15
N HIS A 30 4.92 -9.80 20.40
CA HIS A 30 3.65 -9.25 20.89
C HIS A 30 2.46 -10.11 20.44
N SER A 31 1.33 -10.01 21.15
CA SER A 31 0.05 -10.56 20.74
C SER A 31 -0.63 -9.57 19.77
N VAL A 32 -1.04 -10.05 18.59
CA VAL A 32 -1.66 -9.18 17.56
C VAL A 32 -3.04 -9.70 17.21
N THR A 33 -4.03 -8.78 17.23
CA THR A 33 -5.36 -9.02 16.65
C THR A 33 -5.58 -8.07 15.50
N ILE A 34 -5.88 -8.59 14.31
CA ILE A 34 -6.14 -7.83 13.09
C ILE A 34 -7.65 -7.70 12.89
N PHE A 35 -8.14 -6.50 12.65
CA PHE A 35 -9.52 -6.21 12.25
C PHE A 35 -9.52 -5.85 10.77
N ALA A 36 -10.05 -6.75 9.94
CA ALA A 36 -9.94 -6.66 8.49
C ALA A 36 -11.29 -6.85 7.80
N PRO A 37 -11.68 -5.97 6.88
CA PRO A 37 -12.83 -6.17 6.04
C PRO A 37 -12.46 -6.82 4.70
N ASP A 38 -13.47 -7.37 4.01
CA ASP A 38 -13.46 -7.76 2.60
C ASP A 38 -12.16 -8.44 2.10
N ASP A 39 -11.56 -7.92 1.03
CA ASP A 39 -10.33 -8.44 0.41
C ASP A 39 -9.17 -8.57 1.40
N ALA A 40 -9.06 -7.64 2.35
CA ALA A 40 -8.02 -7.70 3.36
C ALA A 40 -8.20 -8.91 4.29
N PHE A 41 -9.44 -9.19 4.71
CA PHE A 41 -9.73 -10.39 5.49
C PHE A 41 -9.45 -11.66 4.70
N ASP A 42 -9.95 -11.74 3.46
CA ASP A 42 -9.80 -12.93 2.61
C ASP A 42 -8.32 -13.25 2.28
N LEU A 43 -7.45 -12.23 2.32
CA LEU A 43 -6.02 -12.40 2.16
C LEU A 43 -5.31 -12.76 3.48
N LEU A 44 -5.67 -12.11 4.59
CA LEU A 44 -4.92 -12.23 5.85
C LEU A 44 -5.37 -13.44 6.68
N ALA A 45 -6.65 -13.78 6.71
CA ALA A 45 -7.17 -14.85 7.54
C ALA A 45 -6.54 -16.22 7.21
N PRO A 46 -6.40 -16.65 5.94
CA PRO A 46 -5.73 -17.90 5.61
C PRO A 46 -4.24 -17.90 5.98
N LEU A 47 -3.56 -16.73 5.89
CA LEU A 47 -2.13 -16.62 6.20
C LEU A 47 -1.83 -16.82 7.69
N TYR A 48 -2.80 -16.52 8.56
CA TYR A 48 -2.63 -16.58 10.01
C TYR A 48 -3.45 -17.68 10.69
N ALA A 49 -4.13 -18.55 9.92
CA ALA A 49 -5.01 -19.59 10.45
C ALA A 49 -4.33 -20.51 11.50
N ASP A 50 -3.06 -20.86 11.28
CA ASP A 50 -2.27 -21.75 12.13
C ASP A 50 -1.26 -20.98 13.00
N THR A 51 -1.59 -19.74 13.38
CA THR A 51 -0.71 -18.87 14.20
C THR A 51 -1.47 -18.26 15.37
N GLU A 52 -0.74 -17.64 16.30
CA GLU A 52 -1.31 -16.88 17.43
C GLU A 52 -1.98 -15.55 17.01
N VAL A 53 -1.83 -15.11 15.75
CA VAL A 53 -2.44 -13.88 15.24
C VAL A 53 -3.92 -14.11 14.97
N ARG A 54 -4.77 -13.38 15.68
CA ARG A 54 -6.21 -13.45 15.47
C ARG A 54 -6.63 -12.48 14.35
N VAL A 55 -7.37 -12.95 13.35
CA VAL A 55 -7.96 -12.11 12.31
C VAL A 55 -9.48 -12.07 12.46
N VAL A 56 -10.03 -10.89 12.66
CA VAL A 56 -11.45 -10.63 12.90
C VAL A 56 -12.07 -9.90 11.72
N ARG A 57 -13.12 -10.48 11.13
CA ARG A 57 -13.85 -9.81 10.04
C ARG A 57 -14.70 -8.66 10.57
N ILE A 58 -14.57 -7.50 9.94
CA ILE A 58 -15.39 -6.31 10.18
C ILE A 58 -16.02 -5.81 8.86
N PRO A 59 -17.09 -5.00 8.90
CA PRO A 59 -17.55 -4.23 7.74
C PRO A 59 -16.48 -3.23 7.28
N GLY A 60 -16.38 -2.97 5.97
CA GLY A 60 -15.43 -2.04 5.40
C GLY A 60 -16.04 -1.06 4.41
N LEU A 61 -15.33 0.03 4.17
CA LEU A 61 -15.65 0.96 3.10
C LEU A 61 -15.33 0.29 1.76
N ARG A 62 -16.31 0.24 0.85
CA ARG A 62 -16.14 -0.26 -0.52
C ARG A 62 -16.24 0.90 -1.49
N PHE A 63 -15.27 1.00 -2.40
CA PHE A 63 -15.41 1.86 -3.56
C PHE A 63 -16.06 1.05 -4.68
N GLU A 64 -17.18 1.54 -5.20
CA GLU A 64 -17.86 0.86 -6.28
C GLU A 64 -17.39 1.39 -7.63
N TYR A 65 -17.14 0.46 -8.55
CA TYR A 65 -16.72 0.74 -9.91
C TYR A 65 -17.91 0.52 -10.87
N ASN A 66 -18.02 1.34 -11.90
CA ASN A 66 -19.04 1.18 -12.93
C ASN A 66 -18.70 0.03 -13.89
N ALA A 67 -19.60 -0.23 -14.88
CA ALA A 67 -19.39 -1.26 -15.88
C ALA A 67 -18.11 -1.05 -16.72
N ASP A 68 -17.68 0.20 -16.89
CA ASP A 68 -16.42 0.58 -17.55
C ASP A 68 -15.22 0.52 -16.62
N GLN A 69 -15.40 -0.02 -15.41
CA GLN A 69 -14.36 -0.17 -14.37
C GLN A 69 -13.73 1.17 -13.91
N ALA A 70 -14.31 2.31 -14.24
CA ALA A 70 -13.97 3.59 -13.65
C ALA A 70 -14.66 3.76 -12.29
N MET A 71 -13.97 4.40 -11.34
CA MET A 71 -14.55 4.69 -10.03
C MET A 71 -15.81 5.56 -10.23
N SER A 72 -16.97 5.01 -9.87
CA SER A 72 -18.24 5.71 -9.98
C SER A 72 -18.43 6.58 -8.76
N LEU A 73 -18.32 7.90 -8.90
CA LEU A 73 -18.59 8.85 -7.82
C LEU A 73 -19.99 8.66 -7.23
N TRP A 74 -21.00 8.37 -8.08
CA TRP A 74 -22.36 8.14 -7.63
C TRP A 74 -22.53 6.84 -6.83
N ARG A 75 -21.97 5.72 -7.30
CA ARG A 75 -22.04 4.44 -6.58
C ARG A 75 -21.13 4.43 -5.36
N THR A 76 -19.97 5.08 -5.45
CA THR A 76 -19.07 5.29 -4.30
C THR A 76 -19.76 6.12 -3.23
N THR A 77 -20.57 7.13 -3.58
CA THR A 77 -21.36 7.89 -2.59
C THR A 77 -22.43 7.03 -1.93
N THR A 78 -23.14 6.17 -2.66
CA THR A 78 -24.11 5.25 -2.06
C THR A 78 -23.46 4.19 -1.17
N GLY A 79 -22.34 3.63 -1.57
CA GLY A 79 -21.52 2.71 -0.75
C GLY A 79 -20.95 3.41 0.48
N ALA A 80 -20.48 4.64 0.34
CA ALA A 80 -20.00 5.46 1.47
C ALA A 80 -21.13 5.80 2.45
N PHE A 81 -22.33 6.13 1.97
CA PHE A 81 -23.50 6.34 2.83
C PHE A 81 -23.86 5.08 3.61
N SER A 82 -23.86 3.91 2.96
CA SER A 82 -24.11 2.63 3.63
C SER A 82 -23.07 2.38 4.73
N TYR A 83 -21.78 2.57 4.44
CA TYR A 83 -20.72 2.41 5.44
C TYR A 83 -20.86 3.41 6.58
N VAL A 84 -21.09 4.70 6.29
CA VAL A 84 -21.30 5.73 7.31
C VAL A 84 -22.49 5.39 8.21
N ALA A 85 -23.57 4.82 7.67
CA ALA A 85 -24.70 4.36 8.47
C ALA A 85 -24.35 3.19 9.40
N THR A 86 -23.43 2.32 9.02
CA THR A 86 -22.98 1.20 9.86
C THR A 86 -21.87 1.60 10.86
N LEU A 87 -21.22 2.73 10.63
CA LEU A 87 -20.04 3.16 11.39
C LEU A 87 -20.28 3.27 12.92
N PRO A 88 -21.41 3.84 13.41
CA PRO A 88 -21.67 3.88 14.85
C PRO A 88 -21.71 2.49 15.50
N ALA A 89 -22.46 1.56 14.92
CA ALA A 89 -22.57 0.20 15.43
C ALA A 89 -21.24 -0.57 15.37
N LEU A 90 -20.43 -0.30 14.34
CA LEU A 90 -19.10 -0.86 14.22
C LEU A 90 -18.16 -0.30 15.29
N ILE A 91 -18.18 0.99 15.53
CA ILE A 91 -17.40 1.64 16.61
C ILE A 91 -17.76 1.02 17.95
N ASP A 92 -19.07 0.91 18.29
CA ASP A 92 -19.53 0.32 19.54
C ASP A 92 -19.09 -1.15 19.71
N ARG A 93 -19.05 -1.90 18.60
CA ARG A 93 -18.51 -3.28 18.59
C ARG A 93 -17.01 -3.30 18.88
N LEU A 94 -16.26 -2.37 18.27
CA LEU A 94 -14.81 -2.28 18.45
C LEU A 94 -14.45 -1.74 19.84
N GLU A 95 -15.26 -0.85 20.43
CA GLU A 95 -15.13 -0.43 21.83
C GLU A 95 -15.24 -1.63 22.78
N ARG A 96 -16.25 -2.50 22.58
CA ARG A 96 -16.38 -3.73 23.37
C ARG A 96 -15.17 -4.66 23.19
N ALA A 97 -14.67 -4.80 21.95
CA ALA A 97 -13.47 -5.59 21.71
C ALA A 97 -12.23 -5.00 22.41
N ILE A 98 -12.11 -3.66 22.48
CA ILE A 98 -11.06 -2.99 23.25
C ILE A 98 -11.24 -3.24 24.74
N ASP A 99 -12.46 -3.11 25.28
CA ASP A 99 -12.76 -3.36 26.70
C ASP A 99 -12.45 -4.81 27.11
N GLU A 100 -12.73 -5.78 26.25
CA GLU A 100 -12.45 -7.21 26.51
C GLU A 100 -10.96 -7.56 26.32
N GLY A 101 -10.37 -7.05 25.24
CA GLY A 101 -9.00 -7.40 24.86
C GLY A 101 -7.93 -6.62 25.62
N GLN A 102 -8.25 -5.41 26.08
CA GLN A 102 -7.33 -4.48 26.77
C GLN A 102 -6.01 -4.34 26.00
N PRO A 103 -6.04 -3.80 24.75
CA PRO A 103 -4.82 -3.58 24.00
C PRO A 103 -3.98 -2.46 24.60
N ASP A 104 -2.67 -2.62 24.56
CA ASP A 104 -1.71 -1.59 24.95
C ASP A 104 -1.54 -0.51 23.87
N LEU A 105 -1.78 -0.89 22.59
CA LEU A 105 -1.66 -0.02 21.43
C LEU A 105 -2.67 -0.44 20.36
N VAL A 106 -3.28 0.56 19.73
CA VAL A 106 -4.01 0.39 18.48
C VAL A 106 -3.17 0.94 17.34
N VAL A 107 -3.05 0.17 16.24
CA VAL A 107 -2.45 0.63 14.98
C VAL A 107 -3.55 0.64 13.93
N THR A 108 -3.64 1.69 13.14
CA THR A 108 -4.59 1.74 12.01
C THR A 108 -3.88 1.93 10.69
N ASP A 109 -4.19 1.09 9.72
CA ASP A 109 -3.88 1.29 8.32
C ASP A 109 -5.15 1.77 7.61
N PHE A 110 -5.41 3.06 7.78
CA PHE A 110 -6.54 3.77 7.17
C PHE A 110 -7.93 3.18 7.50
N GLU A 111 -8.08 2.50 8.67
CA GLU A 111 -9.36 2.00 9.15
C GLU A 111 -9.92 2.96 10.21
N PRO A 112 -11.04 3.67 9.93
CA PRO A 112 -11.50 4.77 10.78
C PRO A 112 -12.26 4.33 12.04
N ALA A 113 -12.90 3.16 12.03
CA ALA A 113 -13.75 2.75 13.15
C ALA A 113 -12.91 2.38 14.38
N ILE A 114 -11.80 1.62 14.18
CA ILE A 114 -10.94 1.25 15.31
C ILE A 114 -10.19 2.45 15.87
N ALA A 115 -9.76 3.38 15.02
CA ALA A 115 -9.13 4.62 15.45
C ALA A 115 -10.07 5.44 16.35
N ARG A 116 -11.35 5.58 15.94
CA ARG A 116 -12.37 6.28 16.72
C ARG A 116 -12.72 5.55 18.02
N ALA A 117 -12.78 4.21 17.99
CA ALA A 117 -12.99 3.41 19.19
C ALA A 117 -11.83 3.57 20.18
N ALA A 118 -10.58 3.57 19.70
CA ALA A 118 -9.40 3.82 20.53
C ALA A 118 -9.45 5.18 21.21
N VAL A 119 -9.78 6.26 20.48
CA VAL A 119 -9.96 7.60 21.04
C VAL A 119 -11.02 7.60 22.14
N ARG A 120 -12.20 7.00 21.90
CA ARG A 120 -13.29 6.96 22.88
C ARG A 120 -12.94 6.16 24.14
N ARG A 121 -12.07 5.17 24.03
CA ARG A 121 -11.61 4.34 25.16
C ARG A 121 -10.31 4.83 25.78
N GLY A 122 -9.72 5.91 25.28
CA GLY A 122 -8.47 6.43 25.80
C GLY A 122 -7.27 5.51 25.59
N VAL A 123 -7.32 4.63 24.58
CA VAL A 123 -6.20 3.76 24.21
C VAL A 123 -5.32 4.52 23.23
N PRO A 124 -3.99 4.58 23.43
CA PRO A 124 -3.09 5.22 22.48
C PRO A 124 -3.17 4.54 21.11
N PHE A 125 -3.19 5.35 20.04
CA PHE A 125 -3.17 4.78 18.71
C PHE A 125 -2.21 5.50 17.76
N VAL A 126 -1.67 4.74 16.82
CA VAL A 126 -0.75 5.19 15.78
C VAL A 126 -1.38 4.93 14.41
N SER A 127 -1.32 5.91 13.52
CA SER A 127 -1.62 5.71 12.10
C SER A 127 -0.36 5.25 11.38
N LEU A 128 -0.42 4.08 10.73
CA LEU A 128 0.61 3.59 9.83
C LEU A 128 -0.03 3.27 8.50
N ASP A 129 -0.05 4.22 7.61
CA ASP A 129 -0.70 4.11 6.31
C ASP A 129 0.08 4.85 5.22
N HIS A 130 -0.50 4.91 4.04
CA HIS A 130 0.01 5.70 2.95
C HIS A 130 -0.79 6.99 2.74
N GLN A 131 -2.09 6.93 2.93
CA GLN A 131 -3.04 7.98 2.53
C GLN A 131 -2.78 9.33 3.19
N HIS A 132 -2.21 9.33 4.40
CA HIS A 132 -1.82 10.58 5.06
C HIS A 132 -0.74 11.38 4.32
N PHE A 133 -0.08 10.81 3.30
CA PHE A 133 0.78 11.61 2.43
C PHE A 133 0.03 12.79 1.80
N LEU A 134 -1.27 12.63 1.50
CA LEU A 134 -2.13 13.70 0.96
C LEU A 134 -2.33 14.86 1.94
N VAL A 135 -2.22 14.58 3.24
CA VAL A 135 -2.37 15.55 4.32
C VAL A 135 -1.06 16.27 4.62
N VAL A 136 0.03 15.48 4.71
CA VAL A 136 1.29 15.95 5.31
C VAL A 136 2.28 16.53 4.29
N SER A 137 2.13 16.19 3.00
CA SER A 137 3.13 16.56 1.97
C SER A 137 2.85 17.92 1.34
N ASP A 138 3.92 18.61 0.96
CA ASP A 138 3.84 19.78 0.09
C ASP A 138 3.76 19.36 -1.38
N PHE A 139 2.67 19.74 -2.03
CA PHE A 139 2.39 19.48 -3.45
C PHE A 139 2.49 20.72 -4.34
N SER A 140 3.15 21.78 -3.89
CA SER A 140 3.30 23.04 -4.64
C SER A 140 3.91 22.85 -6.04
N HIS A 141 4.68 21.78 -6.23
CA HIS A 141 5.33 21.41 -7.48
C HIS A 141 4.41 20.71 -8.50
N LEU A 142 3.24 20.22 -8.08
CA LEU A 142 2.29 19.53 -8.97
C LEU A 142 1.49 20.54 -9.84
N PRO A 143 0.89 20.12 -10.96
CA PRO A 143 -0.07 20.93 -11.72
C PRO A 143 -1.21 21.44 -10.83
N LYS A 144 -1.64 22.70 -11.01
CA LYS A 144 -2.63 23.36 -10.14
C LYS A 144 -3.92 22.57 -9.92
N LEU A 145 -4.49 21.99 -10.97
CA LEU A 145 -5.70 21.15 -10.82
C LEU A 145 -5.44 19.93 -9.93
N LEU A 146 -4.26 19.33 -10.05
CA LEU A 146 -3.91 18.15 -9.23
C LEU A 146 -3.64 18.55 -7.78
N GLN A 147 -3.06 19.75 -7.52
CA GLN A 147 -2.95 20.32 -6.18
C GLN A 147 -4.32 20.44 -5.49
N VAL A 148 -5.32 20.99 -6.21
CA VAL A 148 -6.69 21.14 -5.69
C VAL A 148 -7.32 19.77 -5.39
N ARG A 149 -7.16 18.79 -6.30
CA ARG A 149 -7.66 17.43 -6.09
C ARG A 149 -6.98 16.73 -4.92
N ALA A 150 -5.66 16.86 -4.80
CA ALA A 150 -4.90 16.29 -3.67
C ALA A 150 -5.31 16.93 -2.34
N ALA A 151 -5.50 18.25 -2.30
CA ALA A 151 -5.99 18.95 -1.10
C ALA A 151 -7.40 18.51 -0.70
N PHE A 152 -8.30 18.34 -1.66
CA PHE A 152 -9.64 17.80 -1.39
C PHE A 152 -9.58 16.38 -0.81
N LEU A 153 -8.80 15.49 -1.42
CA LEU A 153 -8.61 14.13 -0.89
C LEU A 153 -7.96 14.15 0.49
N GLY A 154 -6.97 15.03 0.71
CA GLY A 154 -6.35 15.21 2.02
C GLY A 154 -7.37 15.61 3.10
N THR A 155 -8.30 16.50 2.77
CA THR A 155 -9.40 16.85 3.68
C THR A 155 -10.28 15.64 4.01
N VAL A 156 -10.59 14.80 3.03
CA VAL A 156 -11.35 13.56 3.26
C VAL A 156 -10.58 12.60 4.17
N VAL A 157 -9.27 12.45 3.96
CA VAL A 157 -8.41 11.61 4.82
C VAL A 157 -8.43 12.13 6.28
N GLU A 158 -8.29 13.43 6.49
CA GLU A 158 -8.35 14.04 7.83
C GLU A 158 -9.70 13.85 8.56
N LEU A 159 -10.79 13.71 7.81
CA LEU A 159 -12.12 13.47 8.38
C LEU A 159 -12.31 12.03 8.90
N PHE A 160 -11.48 11.09 8.47
CA PHE A 160 -11.63 9.69 8.86
C PHE A 160 -11.37 9.49 10.34
N TYR A 161 -10.28 10.05 10.88
CA TYR A 161 -9.94 10.04 12.29
C TYR A 161 -8.92 11.13 12.64
N LYS A 162 -8.86 11.46 13.92
CA LYS A 162 -7.91 12.40 14.52
C LYS A 162 -7.53 11.90 15.92
N GLY A 163 -6.43 12.40 16.45
CA GLY A 163 -5.99 12.09 17.81
C GLY A 163 -4.95 10.98 17.89
N GLN A 164 -4.35 10.61 16.75
CA GLN A 164 -3.20 9.68 16.74
C GLN A 164 -1.97 10.31 17.41
N GLU A 165 -1.26 9.51 18.18
CA GLU A 165 0.01 9.90 18.83
C GLU A 165 1.09 10.18 17.76
N THR A 166 1.11 9.37 16.71
CA THR A 166 2.02 9.49 15.58
C THR A 166 1.33 9.12 14.28
N THR A 167 1.65 9.85 13.21
CA THR A 167 1.32 9.49 11.85
C THR A 167 2.58 8.96 11.15
N ILE A 168 2.63 7.66 10.85
CA ILE A 168 3.71 7.04 10.09
C ILE A 168 3.24 6.89 8.64
N VAL A 169 3.84 7.67 7.74
CA VAL A 169 3.51 7.63 6.31
C VAL A 169 4.48 6.71 5.58
N SER A 170 3.97 5.58 5.09
CA SER A 170 4.74 4.61 4.31
C SER A 170 4.63 4.91 2.81
N SER A 171 5.74 5.32 2.19
CA SER A 171 5.74 5.78 0.80
C SER A 171 7.03 5.46 0.06
N PHE A 172 6.95 5.31 -1.27
CA PHE A 172 8.13 5.15 -2.14
C PHE A 172 8.84 6.49 -2.45
N PHE A 173 8.27 7.61 -2.03
CA PHE A 173 8.81 8.96 -2.19
C PHE A 173 8.86 9.69 -0.84
N PHE A 174 9.70 10.73 -0.76
CA PHE A 174 9.93 11.47 0.48
C PHE A 174 9.80 12.98 0.20
N PRO A 175 8.57 13.50 0.12
CA PRO A 175 8.33 14.91 -0.14
C PRO A 175 8.63 15.76 1.09
N ASP A 176 8.80 17.05 0.86
CA ASP A 176 8.83 18.03 1.94
C ASP A 176 7.50 18.00 2.69
N LEU A 177 7.57 18.07 4.02
CA LEU A 177 6.39 18.11 4.87
C LEU A 177 5.86 19.53 5.02
N ARG A 178 4.55 19.66 5.11
CA ARG A 178 3.91 20.93 5.47
C ARG A 178 4.31 21.34 6.90
N PRO A 179 4.45 22.64 7.19
CA PRO A 179 4.71 23.11 8.56
C PRO A 179 3.49 22.89 9.48
N GLY A 180 3.74 22.84 10.79
CA GLY A 180 2.69 22.83 11.82
C GLY A 180 1.97 21.50 12.00
N LEU A 181 2.51 20.41 11.47
CA LEU A 181 1.99 19.07 11.69
C LEU A 181 2.34 18.56 13.09
N GLY A 182 1.52 17.63 13.62
CA GLY A 182 1.84 16.84 14.80
C GLY A 182 3.05 15.94 14.57
N HIS A 183 3.20 14.90 15.37
CA HIS A 183 4.30 13.96 15.19
C HIS A 183 4.09 13.11 13.92
N VAL A 184 4.85 13.42 12.88
CA VAL A 184 4.81 12.74 11.57
C VAL A 184 6.18 12.14 11.26
N VAL A 185 6.17 10.87 10.89
CA VAL A 185 7.36 10.13 10.45
C VAL A 185 7.11 9.59 9.05
N THR A 186 7.97 9.92 8.09
CA THR A 186 7.93 9.34 6.74
C THR A 186 8.92 8.20 6.64
N VAL A 187 8.46 7.05 6.16
CA VAL A 187 9.27 5.84 6.02
C VAL A 187 9.10 5.25 4.62
N GLY A 188 10.05 4.44 4.19
CA GLY A 188 9.91 3.65 2.97
C GLY A 188 8.70 2.70 3.03
N PRO A 189 8.34 2.06 1.90
CA PRO A 189 7.29 1.05 1.87
C PRO A 189 7.51 -0.08 2.88
N MET A 190 6.42 -0.60 3.43
CA MET A 190 6.46 -1.80 4.26
C MET A 190 6.64 -3.02 3.35
N LEU A 191 7.76 -3.68 3.45
CA LEU A 191 8.13 -4.80 2.59
C LEU A 191 7.85 -6.14 3.27
N ARG A 192 7.04 -6.96 2.61
CA ARG A 192 6.77 -8.34 3.05
C ARG A 192 8.02 -9.23 2.94
N PRO A 193 8.10 -10.30 3.76
CA PRO A 193 9.30 -11.14 3.81
C PRO A 193 9.74 -11.72 2.46
N GLN A 194 8.81 -12.02 1.57
CA GLN A 194 9.09 -12.56 0.24
C GLN A 194 9.90 -11.58 -0.63
N ILE A 195 9.57 -10.28 -0.57
CA ILE A 195 10.31 -9.22 -1.27
C ILE A 195 11.70 -9.04 -0.67
N LEU A 196 11.80 -9.04 0.67
CA LEU A 196 13.09 -8.89 1.36
C LEU A 196 14.08 -10.03 1.05
N ARG A 197 13.57 -11.26 0.85
CA ARG A 197 14.36 -12.46 0.57
C ARG A 197 14.60 -12.70 -0.91
N ALA A 198 13.93 -11.97 -1.80
CA ALA A 198 14.04 -12.19 -3.23
C ALA A 198 15.44 -11.88 -3.75
N ALA A 199 15.99 -12.80 -4.53
CA ALA A 199 17.28 -12.60 -5.21
C ALA A 199 17.10 -11.61 -6.38
N ARG A 200 17.74 -10.45 -6.27
CA ARG A 200 17.67 -9.42 -7.30
C ARG A 200 18.54 -9.80 -8.50
N SER A 201 18.00 -9.72 -9.69
CA SER A 201 18.74 -9.85 -10.93
C SER A 201 18.11 -8.97 -12.03
N HIS A 202 18.77 -8.77 -13.14
CA HIS A 202 18.30 -7.90 -14.22
C HIS A 202 18.22 -8.74 -15.52
N GLY A 203 17.07 -9.43 -15.67
CA GLY A 203 16.75 -10.18 -16.86
C GLY A 203 16.24 -9.30 -18.00
N GLU A 204 15.79 -9.94 -19.08
CA GLU A 204 15.33 -9.27 -20.29
C GLU A 204 13.81 -9.10 -20.35
N HIS A 205 13.05 -9.82 -19.53
CA HIS A 205 11.59 -9.79 -19.57
C HIS A 205 11.00 -8.58 -18.83
N LEU A 206 9.80 -8.19 -19.24
CA LEU A 206 8.97 -7.20 -18.55
C LEU A 206 7.96 -7.92 -17.65
N VAL A 207 7.74 -7.40 -16.45
CA VAL A 207 6.58 -7.75 -15.64
C VAL A 207 5.51 -6.68 -15.82
N VAL A 208 4.29 -7.11 -16.09
CA VAL A 208 3.12 -6.22 -16.18
C VAL A 208 2.12 -6.62 -15.10
N TYR A 209 1.65 -5.63 -14.34
CA TYR A 209 0.57 -5.83 -13.38
C TYR A 209 -0.51 -4.77 -13.57
N VAL A 210 -1.59 -5.16 -14.23
CA VAL A 210 -2.76 -4.31 -14.49
C VAL A 210 -4.02 -5.14 -14.27
N ARG A 211 -4.90 -4.70 -13.37
CA ARG A 211 -6.08 -5.50 -12.97
C ARG A 211 -7.29 -5.37 -13.88
N LYS A 212 -7.53 -4.20 -14.42
CA LYS A 212 -8.84 -3.85 -15.00
C LYS A 212 -8.76 -3.32 -16.42
N PHE A 213 -7.60 -2.89 -16.88
CA PHE A 213 -7.45 -2.17 -18.13
C PHE A 213 -6.47 -2.88 -19.08
N GLY A 214 -6.92 -3.99 -19.68
CA GLY A 214 -6.22 -4.58 -20.81
C GLY A 214 -6.67 -3.94 -22.11
N SER A 215 -6.26 -2.69 -22.40
CA SER A 215 -6.59 -2.08 -23.69
C SER A 215 -5.77 -2.70 -24.82
N GLU A 216 -6.34 -2.80 -26.01
CA GLU A 216 -5.63 -3.25 -27.20
C GLU A 216 -4.33 -2.44 -27.44
N ARG A 217 -4.39 -1.12 -27.18
CA ARG A 217 -3.23 -0.23 -27.27
C ARG A 217 -2.10 -0.61 -26.32
N LEU A 218 -2.44 -1.02 -25.07
CA LEU A 218 -1.43 -1.49 -24.14
C LEU A 218 -0.79 -2.79 -24.64
N LEU A 219 -1.60 -3.73 -25.14
CA LEU A 219 -1.09 -4.99 -25.70
C LEU A 219 -0.19 -4.72 -26.91
N GLU A 220 -0.59 -3.85 -27.83
CA GLU A 220 0.23 -3.43 -28.98
C GLU A 220 1.56 -2.81 -28.54
N ALA A 221 1.52 -1.90 -27.56
CA ALA A 221 2.73 -1.28 -27.01
C ALA A 221 3.66 -2.31 -26.37
N LEU A 222 3.11 -3.26 -25.61
CA LEU A 222 3.88 -4.35 -25.00
C LEU A 222 4.48 -5.29 -26.05
N GLN A 223 3.72 -5.66 -27.08
CA GLN A 223 4.23 -6.48 -28.20
C GLN A 223 5.38 -5.79 -28.92
N SER A 224 5.28 -4.47 -29.12
CA SER A 224 6.32 -3.68 -29.78
C SER A 224 7.63 -3.59 -29.00
N SER A 225 7.65 -4.00 -27.74
CA SER A 225 8.89 -4.04 -26.93
C SER A 225 9.90 -5.07 -27.43
N GLY A 226 9.44 -6.09 -28.14
CA GLY A 226 10.27 -7.23 -28.56
C GLY A 226 10.76 -8.12 -27.42
N ARG A 227 10.36 -7.84 -26.18
CA ARG A 227 10.75 -8.57 -24.96
C ARG A 227 9.66 -9.55 -24.54
N GLU A 228 10.02 -10.63 -23.86
CA GLU A 228 9.05 -11.46 -23.16
C GLU A 228 8.28 -10.61 -22.13
N VAL A 229 6.96 -10.74 -22.13
CA VAL A 229 6.08 -10.00 -21.19
C VAL A 229 5.34 -11.00 -20.33
N ARG A 230 5.56 -10.94 -19.00
CA ARG A 230 4.84 -11.72 -18.00
C ARG A 230 3.72 -10.87 -17.43
N PHE A 231 2.50 -11.12 -17.88
CA PHE A 231 1.34 -10.29 -17.58
C PHE A 231 0.51 -10.89 -16.44
N TYR A 232 0.31 -10.09 -15.39
CA TYR A 232 -0.47 -10.42 -14.20
C TYR A 232 -1.68 -9.48 -14.05
N GLY A 233 -2.73 -9.96 -13.36
CA GLY A 233 -3.91 -9.17 -13.02
C GLY A 233 -5.15 -9.44 -13.88
N LEU A 234 -4.97 -10.06 -15.05
CA LEU A 234 -6.08 -10.45 -15.93
C LEU A 234 -6.41 -11.96 -15.87
N GLY A 235 -5.76 -12.71 -14.98
CA GLY A 235 -5.89 -14.16 -14.88
C GLY A 235 -5.16 -14.92 -15.98
N ALA A 236 -5.29 -16.24 -15.98
CA ALA A 236 -4.75 -17.10 -17.04
C ALA A 236 -5.53 -16.91 -18.33
N ARG A 237 -4.82 -16.67 -19.43
CA ARG A 237 -5.36 -16.49 -20.78
C ARG A 237 -4.39 -17.06 -21.81
N PRO A 238 -4.83 -17.35 -23.05
CA PRO A 238 -3.92 -17.66 -24.15
C PRO A 238 -2.90 -16.54 -24.37
N SER A 239 -1.67 -16.90 -24.67
CA SER A 239 -0.61 -15.94 -25.00
C SER A 239 -0.95 -15.16 -26.27
N VAL A 240 -0.51 -13.89 -26.31
CA VAL A 240 -0.68 -13.01 -27.47
C VAL A 240 0.70 -12.51 -27.90
N GLY A 241 1.29 -13.12 -28.92
CA GLY A 241 2.67 -12.84 -29.33
C GLY A 241 3.66 -13.14 -28.20
N ASN A 242 4.44 -12.13 -27.81
CA ASN A 242 5.41 -12.20 -26.71
C ASN A 242 4.81 -11.98 -25.31
N ILE A 243 3.47 -11.88 -25.20
CA ILE A 243 2.77 -11.64 -23.94
C ILE A 243 2.21 -12.95 -23.39
N HIS A 244 2.62 -13.32 -22.17
CA HIS A 244 2.19 -14.50 -21.44
C HIS A 244 1.39 -14.12 -20.21
N PHE A 245 0.13 -14.56 -20.14
CA PHE A 245 -0.78 -14.21 -19.03
C PHE A 245 -0.70 -15.25 -17.91
N HIS A 246 -0.51 -14.77 -16.69
CA HIS A 246 -0.35 -15.61 -15.51
C HIS A 246 -1.41 -15.30 -14.44
N PRO A 247 -1.93 -16.31 -13.73
CA PRO A 247 -2.69 -16.09 -12.51
C PRO A 247 -1.76 -15.46 -11.46
N ILE A 248 -2.35 -14.72 -10.52
CA ILE A 248 -1.58 -14.13 -9.42
C ILE A 248 -1.29 -15.25 -8.41
N GLU A 249 -0.07 -15.75 -8.47
CA GLU A 249 0.54 -16.61 -7.47
C GLU A 249 1.73 -15.86 -6.86
N GLU A 250 1.73 -15.70 -5.54
CA GLU A 250 2.64 -14.76 -4.85
C GLU A 250 4.11 -15.07 -5.11
N ARG A 251 4.50 -16.33 -4.97
CA ARG A 251 5.90 -16.74 -5.12
C ARG A 251 6.40 -16.45 -6.53
N ARG A 252 5.67 -16.91 -7.52
CA ARG A 252 6.01 -16.71 -8.93
C ARG A 252 6.07 -15.22 -9.30
N PHE A 253 5.06 -14.45 -8.85
CA PHE A 253 5.04 -13.01 -9.11
C PHE A 253 6.28 -12.31 -8.54
N VAL A 254 6.70 -12.65 -7.32
CA VAL A 254 7.88 -12.07 -6.69
C VAL A 254 9.17 -12.49 -7.40
N GLU A 255 9.31 -13.76 -7.79
CA GLU A 255 10.45 -14.28 -8.55
C GLU A 255 10.56 -13.59 -9.92
N ASP A 256 9.44 -13.46 -10.63
CA ASP A 256 9.38 -12.77 -11.92
C ASP A 256 9.70 -11.27 -11.78
N LEU A 257 9.14 -10.61 -10.77
CA LEU A 257 9.43 -9.20 -10.51
C LEU A 257 10.90 -8.99 -10.11
N ALA A 258 11.46 -9.85 -9.26
CA ALA A 258 12.84 -9.74 -8.79
C ALA A 258 13.87 -9.92 -9.92
N SER A 259 13.53 -10.66 -10.96
CA SER A 259 14.38 -10.91 -12.13
C SER A 259 14.01 -10.07 -13.37
N ALA A 260 12.99 -9.21 -13.29
CA ALA A 260 12.54 -8.41 -14.43
C ALA A 260 13.56 -7.36 -14.90
N HIS A 261 13.45 -6.96 -16.16
CA HIS A 261 14.11 -5.78 -16.69
C HIS A 261 13.47 -4.49 -16.14
N ALA A 262 12.13 -4.44 -16.14
CA ALA A 262 11.34 -3.32 -15.62
C ALA A 262 9.92 -3.78 -15.28
N LEU A 263 9.20 -2.95 -14.52
CA LEU A 263 7.79 -3.13 -14.21
C LEU A 263 6.92 -2.15 -15.02
N VAL A 264 5.83 -2.65 -15.56
CA VAL A 264 4.74 -1.85 -16.14
C VAL A 264 3.49 -2.07 -15.29
N THR A 265 2.92 -0.99 -14.71
CA THR A 265 1.81 -1.16 -13.77
C THR A 265 0.95 0.10 -13.65
N THR A 266 -0.17 0.01 -12.93
CA THR A 266 -0.84 1.20 -12.40
C THR A 266 0.01 1.79 -11.25
N ALA A 267 -0.20 3.05 -10.94
CA ALA A 267 0.64 3.77 -9.98
C ALA A 267 0.27 3.50 -8.49
N GLY A 268 0.12 2.24 -8.09
CA GLY A 268 -0.16 1.86 -6.70
C GLY A 268 1.10 1.90 -5.82
N ASN A 269 1.09 2.66 -4.73
CA ASN A 269 2.26 2.88 -3.85
C ASN A 269 3.00 1.61 -3.44
N GLN A 270 2.29 0.59 -2.99
CA GLN A 270 2.93 -0.63 -2.45
C GLN A 270 3.76 -1.37 -3.51
N LEU A 271 3.19 -1.56 -4.71
CA LEU A 271 3.89 -2.27 -5.78
C LEU A 271 5.03 -1.42 -6.37
N LEU A 272 4.85 -0.10 -6.46
CA LEU A 272 5.94 0.80 -6.84
C LEU A 272 7.12 0.65 -5.87
N GLY A 273 6.86 0.68 -4.57
CA GLY A 273 7.89 0.51 -3.56
C GLY A 273 8.59 -0.85 -3.61
N GLU A 274 7.84 -1.94 -3.77
CA GLU A 274 8.40 -3.29 -3.94
C GLU A 274 9.30 -3.39 -5.18
N ALA A 275 8.86 -2.81 -6.31
CA ALA A 275 9.64 -2.79 -7.53
C ALA A 275 10.94 -1.97 -7.39
N LEU A 276 10.85 -0.78 -6.80
CA LEU A 276 12.01 0.07 -6.56
C LEU A 276 13.00 -0.57 -5.57
N TYR A 277 12.48 -1.23 -4.52
CA TYR A 277 13.34 -2.03 -3.64
C TYR A 277 14.10 -3.11 -4.41
N LEU A 278 13.45 -3.76 -5.38
CA LEU A 278 14.07 -4.77 -6.25
C LEU A 278 14.88 -4.16 -7.41
N GLN A 279 15.10 -2.85 -7.43
CA GLN A 279 15.80 -2.10 -8.48
C GLN A 279 15.16 -2.22 -9.86
N LYS A 280 13.82 -2.25 -9.91
CA LYS A 280 13.07 -2.29 -11.15
C LYS A 280 12.53 -0.89 -11.49
N PRO A 281 13.02 -0.25 -12.56
CA PRO A 281 12.42 0.96 -13.10
C PRO A 281 10.95 0.71 -13.48
N VAL A 282 10.12 1.73 -13.33
CA VAL A 282 8.69 1.58 -13.49
C VAL A 282 8.16 2.50 -14.59
N LEU A 283 7.35 1.93 -15.51
CA LEU A 283 6.42 2.68 -16.34
C LEU A 283 5.03 2.57 -15.73
N ALA A 284 4.53 3.68 -15.22
CA ALA A 284 3.25 3.74 -14.55
C ALA A 284 2.13 4.26 -15.47
N PHE A 285 0.97 3.62 -15.41
CA PHE A 285 -0.26 4.06 -16.05
C PHE A 285 -1.33 4.31 -14.99
N PRO A 286 -1.44 5.54 -14.43
CA PRO A 286 -2.49 5.87 -13.47
C PRO A 286 -3.88 5.52 -14.02
N GLU A 287 -4.71 4.89 -13.21
CA GLU A 287 -6.10 4.58 -13.58
C GLU A 287 -6.87 5.88 -13.85
N PRO A 288 -7.76 5.89 -14.86
CA PRO A 288 -8.60 7.05 -15.14
C PRO A 288 -9.35 7.51 -13.90
N ASN A 289 -9.37 8.83 -13.65
CA ASN A 289 -10.00 9.48 -12.50
C ASN A 289 -9.42 9.14 -11.12
N ASN A 290 -8.32 8.41 -11.04
CA ASN A 290 -7.62 8.13 -9.79
C ASN A 290 -6.55 9.21 -9.52
N SER A 291 -6.95 10.26 -8.78
CA SER A 291 -6.06 11.39 -8.49
C SER A 291 -4.87 11.01 -7.61
N GLU A 292 -5.02 10.02 -6.72
CA GLU A 292 -3.91 9.49 -5.91
C GLU A 292 -2.84 8.87 -6.81
N GLN A 293 -3.24 7.98 -7.73
CA GLN A 293 -2.31 7.35 -8.65
C GLN A 293 -1.67 8.37 -9.61
N LEU A 294 -2.39 9.42 -10.00
CA LEU A 294 -1.83 10.49 -10.82
C LEU A 294 -0.76 11.28 -10.06
N VAL A 295 -0.97 11.57 -8.78
CA VAL A 295 0.06 12.16 -7.90
C VAL A 295 1.28 11.23 -7.82
N HIS A 296 1.08 9.92 -7.65
CA HIS A 296 2.17 8.95 -7.62
C HIS A 296 2.97 8.93 -8.94
N GLY A 297 2.30 9.03 -10.09
CA GLY A 297 2.96 9.13 -11.38
C GLY A 297 3.91 10.32 -11.46
N HIS A 298 3.44 11.51 -11.06
CA HIS A 298 4.29 12.71 -11.01
C HIS A 298 5.45 12.58 -10.02
N LEU A 299 5.23 11.95 -8.87
CA LEU A 299 6.28 11.75 -7.87
C LEU A 299 7.31 10.70 -8.32
N LEU A 300 6.88 9.63 -9.01
CA LEU A 300 7.78 8.65 -9.62
C LEU A 300 8.73 9.31 -10.62
N GLU A 301 8.21 10.19 -11.47
CA GLU A 301 8.99 10.94 -12.44
C GLU A 301 9.93 11.93 -11.76
N ARG A 302 9.48 12.64 -10.72
CA ARG A 302 10.29 13.57 -9.91
C ARG A 302 11.46 12.87 -9.21
N GLU A 303 11.23 11.67 -8.66
CA GLU A 303 12.29 10.84 -8.04
C GLU A 303 13.28 10.29 -9.12
N GLY A 304 12.91 10.35 -10.39
CA GLY A 304 13.75 9.90 -11.50
C GLY A 304 13.94 8.38 -11.53
N THR A 305 13.03 7.62 -10.95
CA THR A 305 13.10 6.15 -10.85
C THR A 305 12.18 5.43 -11.84
N GLY A 306 11.47 6.19 -12.64
CA GLY A 306 10.56 5.74 -13.66
C GLY A 306 9.86 6.90 -14.34
N GLU A 307 8.83 6.61 -15.09
CA GLU A 307 7.98 7.59 -15.74
C GLU A 307 6.52 7.14 -15.73
N TRP A 308 5.62 8.05 -16.02
CA TRP A 308 4.22 7.73 -16.17
C TRP A 308 3.69 8.21 -17.52
N ALA A 309 2.62 7.60 -17.97
CA ALA A 309 1.91 8.01 -19.16
C ALA A 309 0.40 7.86 -18.95
N ASP A 310 -0.36 8.62 -19.70
CA ASP A 310 -1.81 8.48 -19.77
C ASP A 310 -2.14 7.11 -20.38
N PHE A 311 -2.98 6.34 -19.68
CA PHE A 311 -3.39 5.01 -20.12
C PHE A 311 -4.05 5.02 -21.51
N GLU A 312 -4.79 6.08 -21.83
CA GLU A 312 -5.46 6.22 -23.13
C GLU A 312 -4.49 6.57 -24.27
N ARG A 313 -3.30 7.08 -23.92
CA ARG A 313 -2.27 7.53 -24.88
C ARG A 313 -1.09 6.58 -24.99
N VAL A 314 -1.15 5.43 -24.31
CA VAL A 314 -0.10 4.42 -24.43
C VAL A 314 0.10 4.01 -25.91
N SER A 315 1.36 3.85 -26.30
CA SER A 315 1.75 3.55 -27.69
C SER A 315 3.09 2.83 -27.75
N PRO A 316 3.43 2.19 -28.89
CA PRO A 316 4.77 1.67 -29.13
C PRO A 316 5.90 2.71 -28.92
N ARG A 317 5.64 3.98 -29.18
CA ARG A 317 6.61 5.06 -28.94
C ARG A 317 6.83 5.27 -27.42
N THR A 318 5.78 5.25 -26.63
CA THR A 318 5.87 5.34 -25.15
C THR A 318 6.73 4.21 -24.61
N MET A 319 6.48 2.97 -25.04
CA MET A 319 7.23 1.81 -24.59
C MET A 319 8.71 1.88 -24.98
N ARG A 320 9.03 2.19 -26.25
CA ARG A 320 10.41 2.34 -26.70
C ARG A 320 11.14 3.47 -25.97
N GLY A 321 10.46 4.60 -25.76
CA GLY A 321 11.01 5.74 -25.02
C GLY A 321 11.38 5.36 -23.57
N PHE A 322 10.51 4.67 -22.88
CA PHE A 322 10.80 4.16 -21.54
C PHE A 322 11.97 3.16 -21.54
N LEU A 323 11.93 2.15 -22.41
CA LEU A 323 12.95 1.11 -22.46
C LEU A 323 14.34 1.67 -22.77
N SER A 324 14.44 2.73 -23.56
CA SER A 324 15.72 3.39 -23.85
C SER A 324 16.33 4.11 -22.64
N ARG A 325 15.54 4.35 -21.58
CA ARG A 325 15.95 5.07 -20.36
C ARG A 325 16.00 4.18 -19.11
N VAL A 326 15.71 2.89 -19.22
CA VAL A 326 15.65 1.98 -18.07
C VAL A 326 16.91 2.01 -17.20
N GLU A 327 18.10 1.99 -17.82
CA GLU A 327 19.35 2.02 -17.05
C GLU A 327 19.58 3.37 -16.36
N HIS A 328 19.14 4.48 -16.96
CA HIS A 328 19.14 5.79 -16.31
C HIS A 328 18.24 5.81 -15.07
N TYR A 329 17.02 5.28 -15.15
CA TYR A 329 16.13 5.18 -13.99
C TYR A 329 16.69 4.23 -12.93
N ARG A 330 17.22 3.07 -13.33
CA ARG A 330 17.81 2.08 -12.44
C ARG A 330 18.94 2.67 -11.60
N SER A 331 19.82 3.48 -12.22
CA SER A 331 20.95 4.11 -11.52
C SER A 331 20.55 5.14 -10.46
N ARG A 332 19.28 5.61 -10.48
CA ARG A 332 18.75 6.55 -9.49
C ARG A 332 18.00 5.87 -8.37
N ILE A 333 17.70 4.59 -8.48
CA ILE A 333 16.99 3.84 -7.44
C ILE A 333 17.95 3.58 -6.27
N VAL A 334 17.53 3.98 -5.07
CA VAL A 334 18.22 3.70 -3.81
C VAL A 334 17.39 2.70 -3.01
N PRO A 335 17.66 1.38 -3.13
CA PRO A 335 16.79 0.33 -2.54
C PRO A 335 16.64 0.44 -1.03
N GLU A 336 17.66 0.91 -0.34
CA GLU A 336 17.67 1.04 1.13
C GLU A 336 16.58 2.00 1.61
N ARG A 337 16.32 3.07 0.86
CA ARG A 337 15.21 4.02 1.14
C ARG A 337 13.83 3.38 0.98
N MET A 338 13.73 2.30 0.20
CA MET A 338 12.48 1.58 -0.05
C MET A 338 12.17 0.53 1.02
N ASN A 339 12.97 0.39 2.06
CA ASN A 339 12.69 -0.52 3.18
C ASN A 339 12.37 0.28 4.45
N GLY A 340 11.09 0.52 4.67
CA GLY A 340 10.61 1.25 5.84
C GLY A 340 10.41 0.41 7.10
N ASN A 341 10.56 -0.93 7.03
CA ASN A 341 10.18 -1.84 8.10
C ASN A 341 10.84 -1.50 9.44
N ALA A 342 12.17 -1.35 9.46
CA ALA A 342 12.89 -1.09 10.70
C ALA A 342 12.52 0.27 11.32
N ALA A 343 12.37 1.31 10.49
CA ALA A 343 12.02 2.65 10.95
C ALA A 343 10.58 2.70 11.51
N ALA A 344 9.62 2.08 10.81
CA ALA A 344 8.24 2.00 11.27
C ALA A 344 8.11 1.23 12.59
N LEU A 345 8.81 0.09 12.72
CA LEU A 345 8.81 -0.68 13.96
C LEU A 345 9.48 0.05 15.12
N ALA A 346 10.58 0.75 14.86
CA ALA A 346 11.22 1.57 15.88
C ALA A 346 10.28 2.65 16.41
N GLU A 347 9.47 3.25 15.52
CA GLU A 347 8.45 4.23 15.92
C GLU A 347 7.30 3.59 16.69
N LEU A 348 6.76 2.47 16.21
CA LEU A 348 5.69 1.74 16.93
C LEU A 348 6.13 1.31 18.35
N ARG A 349 7.39 0.87 18.50
CA ARG A 349 7.94 0.47 19.81
C ARG A 349 7.99 1.60 20.84
N ARG A 350 8.04 2.87 20.42
CA ARG A 350 7.98 4.02 21.34
C ARG A 350 6.63 4.14 22.05
N HIS A 351 5.59 3.60 21.45
CA HIS A 351 4.22 3.62 21.97
C HIS A 351 3.84 2.33 22.73
N LEU A 352 4.73 1.35 22.77
CA LEU A 352 4.52 0.11 23.51
C LEU A 352 5.05 0.22 24.94
N PRO A 353 4.45 -0.48 25.90
CA PRO A 353 4.99 -0.58 27.26
C PRO A 353 6.45 -1.05 27.22
N ALA A 354 7.28 -0.48 28.08
CA ALA A 354 8.66 -0.95 28.24
C ALA A 354 8.68 -2.46 28.52
N ALA A 355 9.57 -3.18 27.85
CA ALA A 355 9.76 -4.60 28.17
C ALA A 355 10.09 -4.77 29.66
N PRO A 356 9.49 -5.70 30.38
CA PRO A 356 9.87 -5.95 31.77
C PRO A 356 11.38 -6.25 31.82
N PRO A 357 12.10 -5.74 32.83
CA PRO A 357 13.52 -6.05 32.98
C PRO A 357 13.73 -7.57 32.99
N PRO A 358 14.83 -8.07 32.41
CA PRO A 358 15.13 -9.48 32.45
C PRO A 358 15.12 -9.96 33.91
N PRO A 359 14.57 -11.17 34.20
CA PRO A 359 14.57 -11.68 35.55
C PRO A 359 16.00 -11.69 36.06
N LEU A 360 16.21 -11.11 37.26
CA LEU A 360 17.50 -11.16 37.92
C LEU A 360 17.99 -12.60 37.96
N PRO A 361 19.26 -12.87 37.65
CA PRO A 361 19.80 -14.23 37.77
C PRO A 361 19.48 -14.71 39.18
N ARG A 362 18.73 -15.81 39.30
CA ARG A 362 18.48 -16.43 40.60
C ARG A 362 19.86 -16.77 41.18
N GLY A 363 20.16 -16.12 42.28
CA GLY A 363 21.48 -16.20 42.93
C GLY A 363 21.98 -17.62 43.03
N ALA A 364 23.25 -17.79 42.74
CA ALA A 364 24.01 -19.00 42.98
C ALA A 364 24.14 -19.23 44.51
#